data_363e6f6eb4bb2ed64f33ad1c154d7c98
#
_entry.id   363e6f6eb4bb2ed64f33ad1c154d7c98
#
_cell.length_a   1.000
_cell.length_b   1.000
_cell.length_c   1.000
_cell.angle_alpha   90.00
_cell.angle_beta   90.00
_cell.angle_gamma   90.00
#
_symmetry.space_group_name_H-M   'P 1'
#
loop_
_entity.id
_entity.type
_entity.pdbx_description
1 polymer ?
#
loop_
_entity_poly.entity_id
_entity_poly.type
_entity_poly.pdbx_seq_one_letter_code
_entity_poly.pdbx_strand_id
1 'polypeptide(L)' 'MRITIDRERCMGSGNCAFWAPATFDIGDDNLAYVLDPEGDTEEKIRNAAEGCPTQAIILS' A
#
# COMPACT_ATOMS: atom_id res chain seq x y z
N MET A 1 -10.57 7.97 -4.40
CA MET A 1 -9.35 7.35 -4.97
C MET A 1 -9.47 5.84 -4.89
N ARG A 2 -9.21 5.15 -5.98
CA ARG A 2 -9.19 3.68 -5.98
C ARG A 2 -7.76 3.20 -5.77
N ILE A 3 -7.58 2.25 -4.86
CA ILE A 3 -6.28 1.68 -4.54
C ILE A 3 -6.30 0.21 -4.93
N THR A 4 -5.35 -0.19 -5.77
CA THR A 4 -5.19 -1.58 -6.20
C THR A 4 -3.77 -2.02 -5.88
N ILE A 5 -3.61 -3.22 -5.36
CA ILE A 5 -2.31 -3.79 -5.07
C ILE A 5 -2.07 -4.97 -5.99
N ASP A 6 -0.99 -4.89 -6.77
CA ASP A 6 -0.53 -6.00 -7.60
C ASP A 6 0.26 -6.96 -6.72
N ARG A 7 -0.43 -8.02 -6.27
CA ARG A 7 0.15 -8.95 -5.31
C ARG A 7 1.31 -9.74 -5.87
N GLU A 8 1.41 -9.83 -7.20
CA GLU A 8 2.55 -10.48 -7.84
C GLU A 8 3.81 -9.64 -7.76
N ARG A 9 3.65 -8.31 -7.71
CA ARG A 9 4.78 -7.39 -7.60
C ARG A 9 5.12 -7.05 -6.15
N CYS A 10 4.18 -7.23 -5.24
CA CYS A 10 4.38 -6.91 -3.84
C CYS A 10 5.40 -7.88 -3.24
N MET A 11 6.46 -7.32 -2.65
CA MET A 11 7.52 -8.11 -2.04
C MET A 11 7.44 -8.14 -0.50
N GLY A 12 6.36 -7.60 0.06
CA GLY A 12 6.17 -7.60 1.51
C GLY A 12 7.17 -6.75 2.27
N SER A 13 7.69 -5.69 1.63
CA SER A 13 8.70 -4.82 2.25
C SER A 13 8.16 -4.02 3.44
N GLY A 14 6.84 -3.86 3.54
CA GLY A 14 6.22 -3.11 4.62
C GLY A 14 6.23 -1.60 4.45
N ASN A 15 6.81 -1.08 3.36
CA ASN A 15 6.89 0.36 3.13
C ASN A 15 5.51 1.01 3.07
N CYS A 16 4.54 0.36 2.44
CA CYS A 16 3.20 0.90 2.35
C CYS A 16 2.55 1.04 3.73
N ALA A 17 2.70 0.03 4.58
CA ALA A 17 2.16 0.07 5.94
C ALA A 17 2.93 1.08 6.81
N PHE A 18 4.20 1.32 6.51
CA PHE A 18 5.01 2.32 7.20
C PHE A 18 4.52 3.74 6.88
N TRP A 19 4.27 4.03 5.59
CA TRP A 19 3.86 5.35 5.14
C TRP A 19 2.38 5.64 5.38
N ALA A 20 1.53 4.62 5.28
CA ALA A 20 0.08 4.78 5.41
C ALA A 20 -0.50 3.63 6.25
N PRO A 21 -0.23 3.62 7.57
CA PRO A 21 -0.60 2.49 8.44
C PRO A 21 -2.10 2.31 8.63
N ALA A 22 -2.91 3.37 8.42
CA ALA A 22 -4.36 3.26 8.52
C ALA A 22 -5.00 2.79 7.21
N THR A 23 -4.26 2.80 6.11
CA THR A 23 -4.74 2.39 4.80
C THR A 23 -4.23 1.00 4.40
N PHE A 24 -3.00 0.67 4.74
CA PHE A 24 -2.36 -0.58 4.34
C PHE A 24 -1.89 -1.39 5.53
N ASP A 25 -1.87 -2.71 5.37
CA ASP A 25 -1.25 -3.61 6.35
C ASP A 25 -0.66 -4.80 5.58
N ILE A 26 0.15 -5.57 6.28
CA ILE A 26 0.77 -6.77 5.73
C ILE A 26 0.04 -7.99 6.30
N GLY A 27 -0.42 -8.86 5.43
CA GLY A 27 -1.13 -10.07 5.82
C GLY A 27 -0.20 -11.22 6.19
N ASP A 28 -0.80 -12.35 6.54
CA ASP A 28 -0.08 -13.56 6.93
C ASP A 28 0.78 -14.12 5.79
N ASP A 29 0.42 -13.80 4.55
CA ASP A 29 1.16 -14.18 3.35
C ASP A 29 2.32 -13.23 3.04
N ASN A 30 2.61 -12.28 3.93
CA ASN A 30 3.62 -11.23 3.77
C ASN A 30 3.34 -10.28 2.60
N LEU A 31 2.11 -10.23 2.12
CA LEU A 31 1.70 -9.31 1.07
C LEU A 31 0.82 -8.22 1.64
N ALA A 32 0.93 -7.03 1.05
CA ALA A 32 0.13 -5.88 1.47
C ALA A 32 -1.33 -6.04 1.07
N TYR A 33 -2.21 -5.49 1.87
CA TYR A 33 -3.63 -5.38 1.53
C TYR A 33 -4.17 -4.05 2.04
N VAL A 34 -5.30 -3.63 1.49
CA VAL A 34 -5.92 -2.35 1.85
C VAL A 34 -6.89 -2.57 3.01
N LEU A 35 -6.61 -1.90 4.14
CA LEU A 35 -7.50 -1.89 5.30
C LEU A 35 -8.68 -0.95 5.06
N ASP A 36 -8.36 0.30 4.71
CA ASP A 36 -9.34 1.36 4.51
C ASP A 36 -8.77 2.33 3.48
N PRO A 37 -9.39 2.43 2.29
CA PRO A 37 -8.86 3.32 1.24
C PRO A 37 -8.91 4.80 1.61
N GLU A 38 -9.61 5.15 2.69
CA GLU A 38 -9.69 6.52 3.18
C GLU A 38 -9.09 6.66 4.60
N GLY A 39 -8.34 5.67 5.06
CA GLY A 39 -7.78 5.66 6.40
C GLY A 39 -6.70 6.72 6.62
N ASP A 40 -5.92 7.03 5.59
CA ASP A 40 -4.89 8.07 5.62
C ASP A 40 -5.22 9.15 4.60
N THR A 41 -4.46 10.26 4.67
CA THR A 41 -4.60 11.33 3.68
C THR A 41 -4.12 10.85 2.32
N GLU A 42 -4.64 11.49 1.26
CA GLU A 42 -4.23 11.19 -0.11
C GLU A 42 -2.72 11.33 -0.28
N GLU A 43 -2.13 12.34 0.35
CA GLU A 43 -0.67 12.55 0.31
C GLU A 43 0.09 11.36 0.87
N LYS A 44 -0.33 10.84 2.02
CA LYS A 44 0.31 9.68 2.63
C LYS A 44 0.16 8.44 1.76
N ILE A 45 -1.00 8.24 1.17
CA ILE A 45 -1.26 7.11 0.29
C ILE A 45 -0.39 7.19 -0.96
N ARG A 46 -0.25 8.37 -1.55
CA ARG A 46 0.63 8.58 -2.70
C ARG A 46 2.10 8.33 -2.34
N ASN A 47 2.53 8.80 -1.16
CA ASN A 47 3.89 8.54 -0.69
C ASN A 47 4.14 7.05 -0.51
N ALA A 48 3.15 6.31 0.00
CA ALA A 48 3.25 4.87 0.13
C ALA A 48 3.41 4.18 -1.23
N ALA A 49 2.63 4.62 -2.23
CA ALA A 49 2.70 4.07 -3.58
C ALA A 49 4.06 4.36 -4.23
N GLU A 50 4.56 5.58 -4.07
CA GLU A 50 5.85 5.99 -4.63
C GLU A 50 7.02 5.29 -3.93
N GLY A 51 6.86 5.02 -2.63
CA GLY A 51 7.90 4.34 -1.85
C GLY A 51 7.95 2.84 -2.04
N CYS A 52 7.00 2.26 -2.75
CA CYS A 52 7.00 0.83 -3.01
C CYS A 52 8.10 0.48 -4.05
N PRO A 53 9.12 -0.29 -3.68
CA PRO A 53 10.25 -0.55 -4.58
C PRO A 53 9.86 -1.36 -5.81
N THR A 54 8.77 -2.11 -5.76
CA THR A 54 8.28 -2.91 -6.88
C THR A 54 7.11 -2.25 -7.61
N GLN A 55 6.68 -1.08 -7.16
CA GLN A 55 5.55 -0.33 -7.72
C GLN A 55 4.28 -1.19 -7.80
N ALA A 56 4.03 -1.93 -6.73
CA ALA A 56 2.87 -2.83 -6.65
C ALA A 56 1.56 -2.10 -6.35
N ILE A 57 1.62 -0.84 -5.93
CA ILE A 57 0.45 -0.06 -5.55
C ILE A 57 0.03 0.84 -6.71
N ILE A 58 -1.19 0.67 -7.16
CA ILE A 58 -1.75 1.41 -8.30
C ILE A 58 -2.88 2.29 -7.79
N LEU A 59 -2.77 3.59 -8.04
CA LEU A 59 -3.79 4.57 -7.67
C LEU A 59 -4.54 5.06 -8.90
N SER A 60 -5.84 5.14 -8.79
CA SER A 60 -6.67 5.61 -9.90
C SER A 60 -7.91 6.40 -9.44
#